data_8393b2f3b3d11bd2570ee40ca3ea304d
#
_entry.id   8393b2f3b3d11bd2570ee40ca3ea304d
#
_cell.length_a   1.000
_cell.length_b   1.000
_cell.length_c   1.000
_cell.angle_alpha   90.00
_cell.angle_beta   90.00
_cell.angle_gamma   90.00
#
_symmetry.space_group_name_H-M   'P 1'
#
loop_
_entity.id
_entity.type
_entity.pdbx_description
1 polymer ?
#
loop_
_entity_poly.entity_id
_entity_poly.type
_entity_poly.pdbx_seq_one_letter_code
_entity_poly.pdbx_strand_id
1 'polypeptide(L)'
;MSSLRARLFAATLAALALTLVLTIATGAILTRRQVDRSQASNIARRADDLALQRRQSVSYRTEDVVSGNVRIMIEPRATFAKLVPDVNRSSDGTTTSEGKRELYSYRTLPSRGLLLMRPTSLQSAAWRPFLIDLVLAGLAGALFAAAVSFFLARSIVRPIRRVADATRAIAADERHEPLPTSGSSELASLARAFNRMADDLAASREAERNFLLSVSHELKTPLTAIRGYAEGLSDGAFDSEEAAHVISLEASRLERLVRDLLDLARMNRAEFSVRSEPVDLAETAREAVRRHEAAARGFGLELRAAGTETWVDADQDRLLQVVSNLVENALRETPAGGTVTVSAEPGRLLVADTGPGIPPDDVPHAFERFYLYDKVGKDRPVGSGLGLAIVKQLATAMGGDVQVESGPAGTTFAVALRPQPGGVDHLEVGAVQRA
;
A
#
# COMPACT_ATOMS: atom_id res chain seq x y z
N MET A 1 -9.45 25.76 4.59
CA MET A 1 -8.37 25.17 3.75
C MET A 1 -9.01 24.53 2.52
N SER A 2 -8.80 25.05 1.32
CA SER A 2 -9.39 24.52 0.09
C SER A 2 -8.79 23.14 -0.19
N SER A 3 -9.65 22.12 -0.30
CA SER A 3 -9.22 20.74 -0.56
C SER A 3 -8.38 20.69 -1.85
N LEU A 4 -7.37 19.81 -1.90
CA LEU A 4 -6.56 19.57 -3.11
C LEU A 4 -7.42 19.39 -4.37
N ARG A 5 -8.63 18.83 -4.21
CA ARG A 5 -9.65 18.74 -5.27
C ARG A 5 -10.09 20.09 -5.79
N ALA A 6 -10.40 21.05 -4.91
CA ALA A 6 -10.84 22.37 -5.32
C ALA A 6 -9.73 23.10 -6.08
N ARG A 7 -8.48 22.92 -5.67
CA ARG A 7 -7.31 23.50 -6.35
C ARG A 7 -7.05 22.85 -7.69
N LEU A 8 -7.09 21.52 -7.80
CA LEU A 8 -6.93 20.80 -9.07
C LEU A 8 -8.09 21.09 -10.03
N PHE A 9 -9.33 21.08 -9.53
CA PHE A 9 -10.50 21.43 -10.34
C PHE A 9 -10.45 22.89 -10.82
N ALA A 10 -10.09 23.82 -9.95
CA ALA A 10 -9.93 25.22 -10.29
C ALA A 10 -8.79 25.44 -11.31
N ALA A 11 -7.66 24.76 -11.14
CA ALA A 11 -6.53 24.84 -12.07
C ALA A 11 -6.86 24.26 -13.44
N THR A 12 -7.54 23.11 -13.52
CA THR A 12 -7.98 22.51 -14.79
C THR A 12 -9.04 23.35 -15.47
N LEU A 13 -9.99 23.92 -14.72
CA LEU A 13 -11.00 24.81 -15.25
C LEU A 13 -10.37 26.12 -15.79
N ALA A 14 -9.42 26.70 -15.05
CA ALA A 14 -8.69 27.89 -15.47
C ALA A 14 -7.84 27.66 -16.73
N ALA A 15 -7.14 26.51 -16.80
CA ALA A 15 -6.38 26.14 -18.00
C ALA A 15 -7.29 25.94 -19.22
N LEU A 16 -8.44 25.29 -19.06
CA LEU A 16 -9.45 25.12 -20.11
C LEU A 16 -10.04 26.45 -20.56
N ALA A 17 -10.39 27.33 -19.62
CA ALA A 17 -10.89 28.66 -19.95
C ALA A 17 -9.85 29.49 -20.72
N LEU A 18 -8.58 29.43 -20.29
CA LEU A 18 -7.47 30.12 -20.95
C LEU A 18 -7.24 29.60 -22.37
N THR A 19 -7.20 28.27 -22.56
CA THR A 19 -7.05 27.67 -23.90
C THR A 19 -8.21 28.00 -24.82
N LEU A 20 -9.43 28.00 -24.28
CA LEU A 20 -10.63 28.38 -25.04
C LEU A 20 -10.54 29.84 -25.50
N VAL A 21 -10.23 30.77 -24.61
CA VAL A 21 -10.08 32.19 -24.93
C VAL A 21 -8.97 32.40 -25.96
N LEU A 22 -7.82 31.73 -25.80
CA LEU A 22 -6.69 31.84 -26.75
C LEU A 22 -7.06 31.30 -28.13
N THR A 23 -7.76 30.18 -28.19
CA THR A 23 -8.21 29.55 -29.44
C THR A 23 -9.22 30.46 -30.17
N ILE A 24 -10.19 31.02 -29.45
CA ILE A 24 -11.17 31.96 -29.98
C ILE A 24 -10.47 33.21 -30.50
N ALA A 25 -9.57 33.81 -29.71
CA ALA A 25 -8.84 35.02 -30.12
C ALA A 25 -7.96 34.78 -31.35
N THR A 26 -7.21 33.69 -31.37
CA THR A 26 -6.32 33.32 -32.47
C THR A 26 -7.12 33.00 -33.74
N GLY A 27 -8.19 32.22 -33.62
CA GLY A 27 -9.10 31.91 -34.73
C GLY A 27 -9.72 33.17 -35.30
N ALA A 28 -10.22 34.09 -34.47
CA ALA A 28 -10.81 35.35 -34.91
C ALA A 28 -9.79 36.23 -35.68
N ILE A 29 -8.55 36.35 -35.17
CA ILE A 29 -7.48 37.14 -35.82
C ILE A 29 -7.11 36.54 -37.18
N LEU A 30 -6.88 35.22 -37.24
CA LEU A 30 -6.47 34.53 -38.47
C LEU A 30 -7.56 34.63 -39.57
N THR A 31 -8.79 34.34 -39.18
CA THR A 31 -9.91 34.41 -40.16
C THR A 31 -10.10 35.85 -40.65
N ARG A 32 -10.02 36.85 -39.78
CA ARG A 32 -10.09 38.27 -40.17
C ARG A 32 -9.03 38.59 -41.23
N ARG A 33 -7.78 38.26 -40.99
CA ARG A 33 -6.68 38.49 -41.94
C ARG A 33 -6.89 37.77 -43.27
N GLN A 34 -7.45 36.56 -43.26
CA GLN A 34 -7.67 35.77 -44.47
C GLN A 34 -8.83 36.33 -45.31
N VAL A 35 -9.92 36.76 -44.65
CA VAL A 35 -11.06 37.41 -45.33
C VAL A 35 -10.63 38.74 -45.95
N ASP A 36 -9.89 39.57 -45.18
CA ASP A 36 -9.40 40.86 -45.72
C ASP A 36 -8.49 40.66 -46.93
N ARG A 37 -7.57 39.71 -46.92
CA ARG A 37 -6.70 39.39 -48.06
C ARG A 37 -7.47 38.85 -49.26
N SER A 38 -8.43 37.95 -49.03
CA SER A 38 -9.25 37.39 -50.10
C SER A 38 -10.12 38.45 -50.79
N GLN A 39 -10.68 39.39 -49.99
CA GLN A 39 -11.50 40.46 -50.55
C GLN A 39 -10.66 41.49 -51.32
N ALA A 40 -9.49 41.87 -50.79
CA ALA A 40 -8.57 42.75 -51.50
C ALA A 40 -8.14 42.14 -52.85
N SER A 41 -7.77 40.84 -52.87
CA SER A 41 -7.39 40.16 -54.12
C SER A 41 -8.53 40.03 -55.14
N ASN A 42 -9.78 39.87 -54.64
CA ASN A 42 -10.94 39.79 -55.55
C ASN A 42 -11.26 41.12 -56.16
N ILE A 43 -11.19 42.24 -55.40
CA ILE A 43 -11.39 43.57 -55.92
C ILE A 43 -10.28 43.91 -56.94
N ALA A 44 -9.01 43.58 -56.62
CA ALA A 44 -7.89 43.81 -57.54
C ALA A 44 -8.04 43.06 -58.85
N ARG A 45 -8.36 41.75 -58.80
CA ARG A 45 -8.65 40.96 -60.04
C ARG A 45 -9.78 41.54 -60.88
N ARG A 46 -10.86 41.91 -60.22
CA ARG A 46 -12.03 42.54 -60.94
C ARG A 46 -11.68 43.90 -61.55
N ALA A 47 -10.82 44.68 -60.91
CA ALA A 47 -10.29 45.92 -61.46
C ALA A 47 -9.39 45.68 -62.67
N ASP A 48 -8.52 44.62 -62.58
CA ASP A 48 -7.67 44.25 -63.74
C ASP A 48 -8.49 43.81 -64.95
N ASP A 49 -9.53 42.96 -64.76
CA ASP A 49 -10.37 42.47 -65.81
C ASP A 49 -11.15 43.63 -66.46
N LEU A 50 -11.73 44.51 -65.67
CA LEU A 50 -12.43 45.68 -66.13
C LEU A 50 -11.49 46.66 -66.84
N ALA A 51 -10.28 46.86 -66.35
CA ALA A 51 -9.30 47.70 -67.00
C ALA A 51 -8.88 47.16 -68.38
N LEU A 52 -8.69 45.83 -68.51
CA LEU A 52 -8.41 45.17 -69.80
C LEU A 52 -9.54 45.33 -70.80
N GLN A 53 -10.79 45.06 -70.40
CA GLN A 53 -11.98 45.24 -71.26
C GLN A 53 -12.12 46.69 -71.75
N ARG A 54 -11.92 47.64 -70.86
CA ARG A 54 -12.05 49.07 -71.19
C ARG A 54 -10.88 49.61 -71.98
N ARG A 55 -9.71 49.04 -71.96
CA ARG A 55 -8.57 49.39 -72.83
C ARG A 55 -8.87 49.15 -74.34
N GLN A 56 -9.75 48.20 -74.63
CA GLN A 56 -10.14 47.82 -75.99
C GLN A 56 -11.27 48.69 -76.59
N SER A 57 -11.96 49.44 -75.72
CA SER A 57 -13.09 50.29 -76.17
C SER A 57 -12.63 51.75 -76.38
N VAL A 58 -12.86 52.29 -77.57
CA VAL A 58 -12.40 53.64 -78.01
C VAL A 58 -13.15 54.78 -77.30
N SER A 59 -14.33 54.54 -76.68
CA SER A 59 -15.16 55.58 -76.05
C SER A 59 -15.21 55.39 -74.50
N TYR A 60 -14.59 56.32 -73.80
CA TYR A 60 -14.64 56.38 -72.34
C TYR A 60 -15.75 57.34 -71.91
N ARG A 61 -16.89 56.84 -71.45
CA ARG A 61 -17.89 57.61 -70.71
C ARG A 61 -17.60 57.67 -69.23
N THR A 62 -17.85 58.81 -68.59
CA THR A 62 -17.78 58.90 -67.11
C THR A 62 -18.88 58.04 -66.56
N GLU A 63 -18.53 57.06 -65.78
CA GLU A 63 -19.47 56.11 -65.13
C GLU A 63 -19.24 56.07 -63.67
N ASP A 64 -20.27 56.19 -62.86
CA ASP A 64 -20.32 55.86 -61.44
C ASP A 64 -21.46 54.86 -61.28
N VAL A 65 -21.06 53.60 -61.10
CA VAL A 65 -22.01 52.48 -61.05
C VAL A 65 -21.76 51.67 -59.77
N VAL A 66 -22.82 51.45 -59.05
CA VAL A 66 -22.81 50.52 -57.95
C VAL A 66 -23.29 49.14 -58.42
N SER A 67 -22.38 48.20 -58.52
CA SER A 67 -22.70 46.82 -58.86
C SER A 67 -22.52 45.92 -57.59
N GLY A 68 -23.65 45.57 -56.98
CA GLY A 68 -23.63 44.89 -55.65
C GLY A 68 -23.07 45.83 -54.59
N ASN A 69 -22.05 45.37 -53.85
CA ASN A 69 -21.39 46.13 -52.79
C ASN A 69 -20.08 46.81 -53.25
N VAL A 70 -19.87 46.93 -54.53
CA VAL A 70 -18.67 47.55 -55.11
C VAL A 70 -19.12 48.78 -55.94
N ARG A 71 -18.53 49.91 -55.60
CA ARG A 71 -18.70 51.14 -56.36
C ARG A 71 -17.61 51.21 -57.42
N ILE A 72 -17.99 51.36 -58.66
CA ILE A 72 -17.11 51.43 -59.84
C ILE A 72 -17.18 52.84 -60.40
N MET A 73 -16.04 53.54 -60.40
CA MET A 73 -15.95 54.91 -60.92
C MET A 73 -14.89 54.94 -61.99
N ILE A 74 -15.28 55.55 -63.12
CA ILE A 74 -14.40 55.84 -64.27
C ILE A 74 -14.43 57.34 -64.55
N GLU A 75 -13.38 58.04 -64.09
CA GLU A 75 -13.31 59.48 -64.14
C GLU A 75 -11.90 59.96 -64.52
N PRO A 76 -11.73 61.25 -64.81
CA PRO A 76 -10.40 61.84 -65.00
C PRO A 76 -9.50 61.54 -63.78
N ARG A 77 -8.22 61.26 -64.01
CA ARG A 77 -7.30 60.84 -62.95
C ARG A 77 -7.25 61.82 -61.78
N ALA A 78 -7.30 63.14 -62.08
CA ALA A 78 -7.31 64.18 -61.06
C ALA A 78 -8.41 64.09 -60.00
N THR A 79 -9.55 63.51 -60.34
CA THR A 79 -10.70 63.34 -59.45
C THR A 79 -10.35 62.40 -58.32
N PHE A 80 -9.46 61.45 -58.52
CA PHE A 80 -9.06 60.45 -57.53
C PHE A 80 -7.86 60.84 -56.60
N ALA A 81 -7.34 62.09 -56.81
CA ALA A 81 -6.11 62.51 -56.05
C ALA A 81 -6.29 62.54 -54.53
N LYS A 82 -7.51 62.63 -54.01
CA LYS A 82 -7.82 62.55 -52.55
C LYS A 82 -8.05 61.14 -52.05
N LEU A 83 -8.25 60.18 -52.94
CA LEU A 83 -8.65 58.78 -52.58
C LEU A 83 -7.51 57.78 -52.80
N VAL A 84 -6.54 58.10 -53.65
CA VAL A 84 -5.48 57.23 -54.09
C VAL A 84 -4.13 57.95 -53.89
N PRO A 85 -3.09 57.29 -53.36
CA PRO A 85 -1.78 57.92 -53.09
C PRO A 85 -1.08 58.47 -54.31
N ASP A 86 -1.21 57.81 -55.49
CA ASP A 86 -0.66 58.25 -56.75
C ASP A 86 -1.60 57.90 -57.91
N VAL A 87 -2.19 58.91 -58.53
CA VAL A 87 -3.16 58.75 -59.62
C VAL A 87 -2.49 58.32 -60.95
N ASN A 88 -1.16 58.30 -60.99
CA ASN A 88 -0.42 57.90 -62.19
C ASN A 88 0.03 56.43 -62.15
N ARG A 89 -0.17 55.76 -61.00
CA ARG A 89 0.19 54.34 -60.80
C ARG A 89 -1.04 53.58 -60.36
N SER A 90 -1.14 52.34 -60.82
CA SER A 90 -2.18 51.42 -60.34
C SER A 90 -1.78 51.02 -58.93
N SER A 91 -2.73 51.04 -58.00
CA SER A 91 -2.52 50.71 -56.59
C SER A 91 -3.78 50.10 -55.97
N ASP A 92 -3.53 49.25 -54.97
CA ASP A 92 -4.56 48.63 -54.15
C ASP A 92 -4.34 49.01 -52.69
N GLY A 93 -5.40 49.27 -51.91
CA GLY A 93 -5.24 49.67 -50.52
C GLY A 93 -6.54 49.92 -49.79
N THR A 94 -6.43 50.68 -48.71
CA THR A 94 -7.57 51.18 -47.93
C THR A 94 -7.60 52.71 -47.96
N THR A 95 -8.76 53.30 -48.20
CA THR A 95 -8.97 54.74 -48.13
C THR A 95 -10.13 55.05 -47.21
N THR A 96 -10.26 56.30 -46.79
CA THR A 96 -11.42 56.77 -46.04
C THR A 96 -12.26 57.71 -46.95
N SER A 97 -13.46 57.27 -47.24
CA SER A 97 -14.42 58.05 -48.00
C SER A 97 -15.66 58.28 -47.16
N GLU A 98 -16.12 59.52 -47.07
CA GLU A 98 -17.32 59.89 -46.25
C GLU A 98 -17.26 59.38 -44.78
N GLY A 99 -16.06 59.36 -44.17
CA GLY A 99 -15.87 58.89 -42.82
C GLY A 99 -15.88 57.36 -42.61
N LYS A 100 -16.02 56.60 -43.69
CA LYS A 100 -16.01 55.14 -43.70
C LYS A 100 -14.72 54.62 -44.31
N ARG A 101 -14.13 53.56 -43.69
CA ARG A 101 -12.99 52.86 -44.28
C ARG A 101 -13.48 51.96 -45.41
N GLU A 102 -12.85 52.08 -46.56
CA GLU A 102 -13.16 51.31 -47.75
C GLU A 102 -11.91 50.70 -48.35
N LEU A 103 -12.02 49.47 -48.85
CA LEU A 103 -10.99 48.84 -49.68
C LEU A 103 -11.11 49.44 -51.08
N TYR A 104 -9.97 49.84 -51.66
CA TYR A 104 -9.96 50.33 -53.04
C TYR A 104 -8.98 49.52 -53.87
N SER A 105 -9.29 49.46 -55.19
CA SER A 105 -8.39 49.04 -56.25
C SER A 105 -8.43 50.03 -57.39
N TYR A 106 -7.34 50.67 -57.64
CA TYR A 106 -7.17 51.69 -58.65
C TYR A 106 -6.33 51.17 -59.81
N ARG A 107 -6.83 51.43 -61.07
CA ARG A 107 -6.09 51.10 -62.29
C ARG A 107 -6.05 52.32 -63.20
N THR A 108 -4.87 52.53 -63.83
CA THR A 108 -4.68 53.64 -64.80
C THR A 108 -5.12 53.19 -66.18
N LEU A 109 -6.01 53.98 -66.81
CA LEU A 109 -6.38 53.86 -68.19
C LEU A 109 -5.70 54.96 -69.00
N PRO A 110 -5.66 54.93 -70.36
CA PRO A 110 -4.92 55.88 -71.18
C PRO A 110 -5.20 57.39 -70.90
N SER A 111 -6.43 57.78 -70.64
CA SER A 111 -6.77 59.16 -70.30
C SER A 111 -7.60 59.33 -69.03
N ARG A 112 -7.88 58.25 -68.29
CA ARG A 112 -8.75 58.22 -67.10
C ARG A 112 -8.20 57.29 -66.01
N GLY A 113 -8.87 57.25 -64.86
CA GLY A 113 -8.68 56.27 -63.82
C GLY A 113 -9.93 55.41 -63.66
N LEU A 114 -9.70 54.12 -63.30
CA LEU A 114 -10.76 53.21 -62.90
C LEU A 114 -10.53 52.93 -61.39
N LEU A 115 -11.50 53.27 -60.58
CA LEU A 115 -11.48 53.06 -59.16
C LEU A 115 -12.62 52.12 -58.71
N LEU A 116 -12.32 51.02 -58.11
CA LEU A 116 -13.27 50.14 -57.44
C LEU A 116 -13.15 50.33 -55.92
N MET A 117 -14.30 50.61 -55.29
CA MET A 117 -14.34 50.80 -53.84
C MET A 117 -15.34 49.82 -53.17
N ARG A 118 -15.04 49.34 -52.00
CA ARG A 118 -15.94 48.48 -51.24
C ARG A 118 -15.89 48.84 -49.77
N PRO A 119 -17.02 49.08 -49.08
CA PRO A 119 -17.07 49.36 -47.65
C PRO A 119 -16.59 48.18 -46.83
N THR A 120 -15.70 48.42 -45.86
CA THR A 120 -15.24 47.41 -44.92
C THR A 120 -16.29 47.08 -43.82
N SER A 121 -17.33 47.94 -43.69
CA SER A 121 -18.38 47.79 -42.66
C SER A 121 -19.34 46.62 -42.90
N LEU A 122 -19.41 46.06 -44.12
CA LEU A 122 -20.26 44.90 -44.44
C LEU A 122 -19.68 43.55 -43.97
N GLN A 123 -18.48 43.59 -43.35
CA GLN A 123 -17.78 42.39 -42.87
C GLN A 123 -18.40 41.78 -41.63
N SER A 124 -19.09 42.57 -40.78
CA SER A 124 -19.57 42.09 -39.47
C SER A 124 -20.66 41.00 -39.56
N ALA A 125 -21.42 40.93 -40.63
CA ALA A 125 -22.46 39.91 -40.78
C ALA A 125 -21.92 38.53 -41.16
N ALA A 126 -20.78 38.46 -41.86
CA ALA A 126 -20.18 37.20 -42.29
C ALA A 126 -19.44 36.43 -41.15
N TRP A 127 -19.17 37.12 -40.02
CA TRP A 127 -18.43 36.54 -38.89
C TRP A 127 -19.32 35.84 -37.85
N ARG A 128 -20.61 36.23 -37.79
CA ARG A 128 -21.52 35.70 -36.77
C ARG A 128 -21.63 34.17 -36.79
N PRO A 129 -21.82 33.49 -37.96
CA PRO A 129 -21.88 32.02 -37.95
C PRO A 129 -20.61 31.38 -37.44
N PHE A 130 -19.44 31.87 -37.88
CA PHE A 130 -18.13 31.33 -37.45
C PHE A 130 -17.88 31.52 -35.95
N LEU A 131 -18.24 32.68 -35.39
CA LEU A 131 -18.13 32.91 -33.94
C LEU A 131 -19.07 32.00 -33.16
N ILE A 132 -20.29 31.76 -33.66
CA ILE A 132 -21.23 30.82 -33.02
C ILE A 132 -20.66 29.41 -33.02
N ASP A 133 -20.16 28.92 -34.15
CA ASP A 133 -19.56 27.58 -34.26
C ASP A 133 -18.34 27.43 -33.35
N LEU A 134 -17.50 28.46 -33.23
CA LEU A 134 -16.33 28.48 -32.37
C LEU A 134 -16.72 28.44 -30.87
N VAL A 135 -17.76 29.19 -30.49
CA VAL A 135 -18.30 29.17 -29.12
C VAL A 135 -18.93 27.82 -28.79
N LEU A 136 -19.71 27.24 -29.72
CA LEU A 136 -20.31 25.92 -29.54
C LEU A 136 -19.27 24.83 -29.43
N ALA A 137 -18.21 24.84 -30.26
CA ALA A 137 -17.09 23.90 -30.14
C ALA A 137 -16.36 24.05 -28.81
N GLY A 138 -16.16 25.29 -28.32
CA GLY A 138 -15.55 25.56 -27.03
C GLY A 138 -16.41 25.07 -25.87
N LEU A 139 -17.72 25.27 -25.91
CA LEU A 139 -18.63 24.74 -24.88
C LEU A 139 -18.66 23.21 -24.86
N ALA A 140 -18.71 22.57 -26.04
CA ALA A 140 -18.65 21.13 -26.15
C ALA A 140 -17.34 20.55 -25.56
N GLY A 141 -16.21 21.19 -25.88
CA GLY A 141 -14.90 20.82 -25.28
C GLY A 141 -14.86 20.98 -23.78
N ALA A 142 -15.42 22.06 -23.23
CA ALA A 142 -15.50 22.31 -21.80
C ALA A 142 -16.38 21.27 -21.09
N LEU A 143 -17.53 20.91 -21.66
CA LEU A 143 -18.42 19.87 -21.14
C LEU A 143 -17.74 18.50 -21.16
N PHE A 144 -17.05 18.15 -22.24
CA PHE A 144 -16.29 16.90 -22.33
C PHE A 144 -15.19 16.82 -21.27
N ALA A 145 -14.41 17.88 -21.11
CA ALA A 145 -13.36 17.94 -20.09
C ALA A 145 -13.92 17.87 -18.67
N ALA A 146 -15.05 18.51 -18.40
CA ALA A 146 -15.74 18.42 -17.09
C ALA A 146 -16.21 16.98 -16.81
N ALA A 147 -16.77 16.30 -17.82
CA ALA A 147 -17.20 14.90 -17.70
C ALA A 147 -16.02 13.96 -17.42
N VAL A 148 -14.90 14.10 -18.16
CA VAL A 148 -13.67 13.32 -17.92
C VAL A 148 -13.12 13.59 -16.53
N SER A 149 -13.02 14.85 -16.10
CA SER A 149 -12.55 15.21 -14.76
C SER A 149 -13.43 14.63 -13.66
N PHE A 150 -14.75 14.65 -13.83
CA PHE A 150 -15.69 14.04 -12.89
C PHE A 150 -15.51 12.53 -12.81
N PHE A 151 -15.34 11.87 -13.95
CA PHE A 151 -15.12 10.43 -14.02
C PHE A 151 -13.79 10.03 -13.34
N LEU A 152 -12.68 10.73 -13.64
CA LEU A 152 -11.39 10.49 -12.97
C LEU A 152 -11.46 10.73 -11.45
N ALA A 153 -12.12 11.80 -11.04
CA ALA A 153 -12.29 12.08 -9.62
C ALA A 153 -13.05 10.98 -8.89
N ARG A 154 -14.05 10.37 -9.56
CA ARG A 154 -14.86 9.28 -9.00
C ARG A 154 -14.14 7.94 -9.05
N SER A 155 -13.43 7.64 -10.14
CA SER A 155 -12.80 6.31 -10.36
C SER A 155 -11.43 6.16 -9.69
N ILE A 156 -10.69 7.25 -9.48
CA ILE A 156 -9.33 7.18 -8.93
C ILE A 156 -9.23 7.92 -7.59
N VAL A 157 -9.62 9.20 -7.54
CA VAL A 157 -9.36 10.02 -6.35
C VAL A 157 -10.19 9.57 -5.13
N ARG A 158 -11.45 9.16 -5.32
CA ARG A 158 -12.29 8.70 -4.22
C ARG A 158 -11.79 7.39 -3.57
N PRO A 159 -11.45 6.33 -4.32
CA PRO A 159 -10.88 5.11 -3.75
C PRO A 159 -9.58 5.36 -2.98
N ILE A 160 -8.64 6.12 -3.55
CA ILE A 160 -7.37 6.44 -2.87
C ILE A 160 -7.62 7.19 -1.55
N ARG A 161 -8.58 8.12 -1.53
CA ARG A 161 -8.93 8.83 -0.30
C ARG A 161 -9.52 7.90 0.75
N ARG A 162 -10.36 6.91 0.35
CA ARG A 162 -10.88 5.90 1.28
C ARG A 162 -9.76 5.09 1.93
N VAL A 163 -8.74 4.68 1.16
CA VAL A 163 -7.56 4.01 1.72
C VAL A 163 -6.86 4.90 2.74
N ALA A 164 -6.63 6.17 2.42
CA ALA A 164 -5.99 7.12 3.34
C ALA A 164 -6.84 7.40 4.60
N ASP A 165 -8.16 7.44 4.48
CA ASP A 165 -9.06 7.62 5.62
C ASP A 165 -9.09 6.36 6.50
N ALA A 166 -9.15 5.16 5.89
CA ALA A 166 -9.07 3.88 6.61
C ALA A 166 -7.72 3.69 7.32
N THR A 167 -6.61 4.09 6.69
CA THR A 167 -5.28 4.06 7.34
C THR A 167 -5.24 4.94 8.59
N ARG A 168 -5.87 6.12 8.55
CA ARG A 168 -5.94 7.00 9.72
C ARG A 168 -6.82 6.43 10.82
N ALA A 169 -7.94 5.80 10.47
CA ALA A 169 -8.82 5.14 11.43
C ALA A 169 -8.07 3.99 12.15
N ILE A 170 -7.34 3.14 11.41
CA ILE A 170 -6.50 2.07 12.00
C ILE A 170 -5.43 2.64 12.94
N ALA A 171 -4.78 3.75 12.55
CA ALA A 171 -3.77 4.40 13.39
C ALA A 171 -4.35 5.01 14.67
N ALA A 172 -5.63 5.41 14.65
CA ALA A 172 -6.38 5.92 15.80
C ALA A 172 -7.05 4.82 16.63
N ASP A 173 -6.81 3.54 16.31
CA ASP A 173 -7.45 2.37 16.94
C ASP A 173 -8.99 2.36 16.79
N GLU A 174 -9.49 2.98 15.73
CA GLU A 174 -10.91 3.01 15.40
C GLU A 174 -11.26 1.83 14.47
N ARG A 175 -12.51 1.34 14.62
CA ARG A 175 -13.04 0.32 13.69
C ARG A 175 -13.19 0.95 12.31
N HIS A 176 -12.74 0.24 11.28
CA HIS A 176 -12.95 0.63 9.88
C HIS A 176 -13.76 -0.45 9.16
N GLU A 177 -14.55 -0.01 8.19
CA GLU A 177 -15.21 -0.95 7.27
C GLU A 177 -14.23 -1.43 6.21
N PRO A 178 -14.27 -2.70 5.80
CA PRO A 178 -13.43 -3.21 4.73
C PRO A 178 -13.58 -2.37 3.46
N LEU A 179 -12.47 -2.08 2.81
CA LEU A 179 -12.47 -1.34 1.55
C LEU A 179 -13.11 -2.17 0.44
N PRO A 180 -14.02 -1.57 -0.38
CA PRO A 180 -14.62 -2.27 -1.50
C PRO A 180 -13.54 -2.70 -2.51
N THR A 181 -13.60 -3.96 -2.93
CA THR A 181 -12.67 -4.55 -3.91
C THR A 181 -13.15 -4.40 -5.36
N SER A 182 -14.14 -3.55 -5.61
CA SER A 182 -14.69 -3.22 -6.92
C SER A 182 -13.93 -2.05 -7.57
N GLY A 183 -13.67 -2.12 -8.88
CA GLY A 183 -12.97 -1.06 -9.61
C GLY A 183 -11.95 -1.61 -10.60
N SER A 184 -10.94 -0.78 -10.98
CA SER A 184 -9.83 -1.25 -11.81
C SER A 184 -9.04 -2.34 -11.08
N SER A 185 -8.35 -3.23 -11.84
CA SER A 185 -7.58 -4.35 -11.31
C SER A 185 -6.55 -3.91 -10.26
N GLU A 186 -5.92 -2.77 -10.47
CA GLU A 186 -4.89 -2.20 -9.60
C GLU A 186 -5.48 -1.69 -8.28
N LEU A 187 -6.59 -0.97 -8.34
CA LEU A 187 -7.26 -0.46 -7.14
C LEU A 187 -7.91 -1.60 -6.33
N ALA A 188 -8.48 -2.59 -7.01
CA ALA A 188 -8.99 -3.78 -6.35
C ALA A 188 -7.88 -4.60 -5.67
N SER A 189 -6.70 -4.71 -6.30
CA SER A 189 -5.52 -5.35 -5.70
C SER A 189 -5.02 -4.60 -4.47
N LEU A 190 -4.93 -3.26 -4.56
CA LEU A 190 -4.56 -2.41 -3.42
C LEU A 190 -5.55 -2.56 -2.26
N ALA A 191 -6.86 -2.55 -2.54
CA ALA A 191 -7.89 -2.72 -1.51
C ALA A 191 -7.79 -4.08 -0.83
N ARG A 192 -7.56 -5.18 -1.58
CA ARG A 192 -7.34 -6.52 -1.02
C ARG A 192 -6.09 -6.60 -0.15
N ALA A 193 -4.98 -6.02 -0.60
CA ALA A 193 -3.74 -6.00 0.17
C ALA A 193 -3.90 -5.20 1.47
N PHE A 194 -4.58 -4.05 1.39
CA PHE A 194 -4.89 -3.23 2.56
C PHE A 194 -5.78 -3.97 3.56
N ASN A 195 -6.88 -4.59 3.09
CA ASN A 195 -7.79 -5.33 3.97
C ASN A 195 -7.06 -6.47 4.69
N ARG A 196 -6.26 -7.28 3.97
CA ARG A 196 -5.42 -8.33 4.61
C ARG A 196 -4.50 -7.76 5.68
N MET A 197 -3.77 -6.68 5.36
CA MET A 197 -2.89 -6.03 6.36
C MET A 197 -3.67 -5.54 7.59
N ALA A 198 -4.88 -5.01 7.38
CA ALA A 198 -5.74 -4.54 8.46
C ALA A 198 -6.25 -5.69 9.33
N ASP A 199 -6.65 -6.81 8.71
CA ASP A 199 -7.08 -8.03 9.41
C ASP A 199 -5.93 -8.65 10.21
N ASP A 200 -4.73 -8.75 9.61
CA ASP A 200 -3.52 -9.25 10.27
C ASP A 200 -3.15 -8.38 11.49
N LEU A 201 -3.23 -7.07 11.35
CA LEU A 201 -2.95 -6.13 12.44
C LEU A 201 -3.99 -6.23 13.56
N ALA A 202 -5.28 -6.37 13.21
CA ALA A 202 -6.35 -6.55 14.19
C ALA A 202 -6.17 -7.86 14.97
N ALA A 203 -5.88 -8.97 14.28
CA ALA A 203 -5.60 -10.26 14.90
C ALA A 203 -4.36 -10.20 15.82
N SER A 204 -3.30 -9.51 15.39
CA SER A 204 -2.09 -9.32 16.22
C SER A 204 -2.38 -8.52 17.48
N ARG A 205 -3.15 -7.44 17.40
CA ARG A 205 -3.53 -6.62 18.57
C ARG A 205 -4.43 -7.38 19.53
N GLU A 206 -5.36 -8.17 19.01
CA GLU A 206 -6.24 -9.00 19.84
C GLU A 206 -5.43 -10.08 20.59
N ALA A 207 -4.51 -10.75 19.89
CA ALA A 207 -3.60 -11.71 20.51
C ALA A 207 -2.73 -11.06 21.59
N GLU A 208 -2.21 -9.84 21.36
CA GLU A 208 -1.45 -9.10 22.36
C GLU A 208 -2.30 -8.73 23.59
N ARG A 209 -3.53 -8.25 23.36
CA ARG A 209 -4.46 -7.92 24.46
C ARG A 209 -4.81 -9.15 25.28
N ASN A 210 -5.14 -10.27 24.64
CA ASN A 210 -5.46 -11.52 25.31
C ASN A 210 -4.25 -12.03 26.11
N PHE A 211 -3.05 -11.93 25.54
CA PHE A 211 -1.81 -12.25 26.25
C PHE A 211 -1.64 -11.43 27.54
N LEU A 212 -1.81 -10.09 27.47
CA LEU A 212 -1.71 -9.22 28.66
C LEU A 212 -2.77 -9.54 29.73
N LEU A 213 -3.99 -9.89 29.30
CA LEU A 213 -5.05 -10.31 30.21
C LEU A 213 -4.68 -11.64 30.90
N SER A 214 -4.21 -12.65 30.15
CA SER A 214 -3.77 -13.95 30.70
C SER A 214 -2.61 -13.78 31.66
N VAL A 215 -1.58 -12.98 31.30
CA VAL A 215 -0.48 -12.65 32.22
C VAL A 215 -0.98 -12.04 33.52
N SER A 216 -1.93 -11.09 33.43
CA SER A 216 -2.49 -10.43 34.63
C SER A 216 -3.23 -11.42 35.53
N HIS A 217 -3.97 -12.36 34.94
CA HIS A 217 -4.65 -13.44 35.69
C HIS A 217 -3.66 -14.39 36.37
N GLU A 218 -2.62 -14.81 35.60
CA GLU A 218 -1.62 -15.76 36.10
C GLU A 218 -0.70 -15.19 37.19
N LEU A 219 -0.48 -13.89 37.20
CA LEU A 219 0.24 -13.20 38.28
C LEU A 219 -0.66 -12.99 39.50
N LYS A 220 -1.95 -12.69 39.31
CA LYS A 220 -2.87 -12.40 40.43
C LYS A 220 -3.17 -13.61 41.30
N THR A 221 -3.30 -14.79 40.72
CA THR A 221 -3.67 -16.02 41.44
C THR A 221 -2.63 -16.39 42.50
N PRO A 222 -1.33 -16.61 42.17
CA PRO A 222 -0.29 -16.93 43.17
C PRO A 222 -0.09 -15.79 44.17
N LEU A 223 -0.17 -14.53 43.74
CA LEU A 223 -0.05 -13.39 44.64
C LEU A 223 -1.18 -13.35 45.67
N THR A 224 -2.41 -13.71 45.27
CA THR A 224 -3.54 -13.79 46.18
C THR A 224 -3.37 -14.94 47.20
N ALA A 225 -2.84 -16.09 46.74
CA ALA A 225 -2.53 -17.22 47.64
C ALA A 225 -1.43 -16.85 48.66
N ILE A 226 -0.32 -16.27 48.19
CA ILE A 226 0.78 -15.80 49.07
C ILE A 226 0.24 -14.84 50.11
N ARG A 227 -0.56 -13.84 49.71
CA ARG A 227 -1.14 -12.86 50.63
C ARG A 227 -2.10 -13.51 51.61
N GLY A 228 -2.99 -14.41 51.16
CA GLY A 228 -3.97 -15.08 52.00
C GLY A 228 -3.29 -15.98 53.08
N TYR A 229 -2.26 -16.76 52.69
CA TYR A 229 -1.51 -17.56 53.64
C TYR A 229 -0.67 -16.72 54.61
N ALA A 230 -0.09 -15.61 54.17
CA ALA A 230 0.62 -14.69 55.04
C ALA A 230 -0.31 -13.97 56.04
N GLU A 231 -1.49 -13.52 55.65
CA GLU A 231 -2.53 -12.96 56.50
C GLU A 231 -3.03 -14.01 57.50
N GLY A 232 -3.37 -15.20 57.01
CA GLY A 232 -3.83 -16.30 57.88
C GLY A 232 -2.79 -16.82 58.86
N LEU A 233 -1.49 -16.78 58.50
CA LEU A 233 -0.37 -17.06 59.43
C LEU A 233 -0.33 -15.98 60.54
N SER A 234 -0.51 -14.73 60.21
CA SER A 234 -0.55 -13.64 61.18
C SER A 234 -1.73 -13.74 62.17
N ASP A 235 -2.86 -14.24 61.70
CA ASP A 235 -4.09 -14.42 62.47
C ASP A 235 -4.15 -15.77 63.23
N GLY A 236 -3.12 -16.61 63.03
CA GLY A 236 -3.08 -17.95 63.66
C GLY A 236 -4.03 -18.95 63.05
N ALA A 237 -4.54 -18.70 61.84
CA ALA A 237 -5.52 -19.52 61.13
C ALA A 237 -4.87 -20.73 60.40
N PHE A 238 -3.58 -20.66 60.06
CA PHE A 238 -2.83 -21.71 59.37
C PHE A 238 -1.60 -22.14 60.19
N ASP A 239 -1.21 -23.40 60.01
CA ASP A 239 0.07 -23.87 60.53
C ASP A 239 1.25 -23.17 59.81
N SER A 240 2.29 -22.86 60.59
CA SER A 240 3.44 -22.09 60.08
C SER A 240 4.23 -22.86 59.02
N GLU A 241 4.30 -24.17 59.10
CA GLU A 241 5.02 -25.01 58.13
C GLU A 241 4.22 -25.15 56.83
N GLU A 242 2.91 -25.33 56.91
CA GLU A 242 2.01 -25.37 55.78
C GLU A 242 2.01 -24.02 55.03
N ALA A 243 1.84 -22.92 55.76
CA ALA A 243 1.82 -21.58 55.16
C ALA A 243 3.14 -21.23 54.48
N ALA A 244 4.29 -21.52 55.14
CA ALA A 244 5.63 -21.32 54.57
C ALA A 244 5.83 -22.16 53.31
N HIS A 245 5.36 -23.40 53.28
CA HIS A 245 5.45 -24.28 52.11
C HIS A 245 4.65 -23.73 50.93
N VAL A 246 3.40 -23.34 51.12
CA VAL A 246 2.56 -22.79 50.03
C VAL A 246 3.10 -21.46 49.54
N ILE A 247 3.53 -20.56 50.43
CA ILE A 247 4.16 -19.29 50.05
C ILE A 247 5.40 -19.52 49.20
N SER A 248 6.28 -20.44 49.59
CA SER A 248 7.48 -20.78 48.85
C SER A 248 7.18 -21.37 47.48
N LEU A 249 6.17 -22.25 47.38
CA LEU A 249 5.73 -22.86 46.13
C LEU A 249 5.22 -21.82 45.15
N GLU A 250 4.33 -20.92 45.61
CA GLU A 250 3.74 -19.89 44.76
C GLU A 250 4.76 -18.80 44.40
N ALA A 251 5.70 -18.45 45.25
CA ALA A 251 6.81 -17.57 44.96
C ALA A 251 7.73 -18.15 43.86
N SER A 252 8.07 -19.44 43.94
CA SER A 252 8.85 -20.15 42.91
C SER A 252 8.11 -20.21 41.55
N ARG A 253 6.78 -20.33 41.59
CA ARG A 253 5.93 -20.27 40.40
C ARG A 253 5.95 -18.89 39.77
N LEU A 254 5.81 -17.82 40.54
CA LEU A 254 5.91 -16.44 40.07
C LEU A 254 7.28 -16.15 39.44
N GLU A 255 8.38 -16.60 40.08
CA GLU A 255 9.74 -16.44 39.55
C GLU A 255 9.88 -17.09 38.15
N ARG A 256 9.34 -18.30 37.98
CA ARG A 256 9.35 -18.99 36.68
C ARG A 256 8.54 -18.24 35.64
N LEU A 257 7.32 -17.80 35.98
CA LEU A 257 6.47 -17.03 35.06
C LEU A 257 7.14 -15.73 34.59
N VAL A 258 7.78 -14.99 35.54
CA VAL A 258 8.52 -13.76 35.18
C VAL A 258 9.72 -14.07 34.28
N ARG A 259 10.44 -15.16 34.52
CA ARG A 259 11.57 -15.60 33.68
C ARG A 259 11.08 -15.92 32.26
N ASP A 260 10.00 -16.68 32.11
CA ASP A 260 9.42 -17.06 30.83
C ASP A 260 8.92 -15.82 30.04
N LEU A 261 8.32 -14.83 30.73
CA LEU A 261 7.93 -13.56 30.13
C LEU A 261 9.12 -12.74 29.63
N LEU A 262 10.21 -12.70 30.43
CA LEU A 262 11.43 -12.00 30.01
C LEU A 262 12.10 -12.70 28.82
N ASP A 263 12.08 -14.01 28.75
CA ASP A 263 12.61 -14.77 27.62
C ASP A 263 11.77 -14.49 26.34
N LEU A 264 10.45 -14.53 26.43
CA LEU A 264 9.57 -14.16 25.31
C LEU A 264 9.79 -12.70 24.86
N ALA A 265 9.94 -11.77 25.80
CA ALA A 265 10.19 -10.37 25.48
C ALA A 265 11.56 -10.17 24.79
N ARG A 266 12.58 -10.93 25.18
CA ARG A 266 13.90 -10.91 24.52
C ARG A 266 13.85 -11.47 23.10
N MET A 267 13.13 -12.59 22.91
CA MET A 267 12.99 -13.24 21.60
C MET A 267 12.23 -12.36 20.58
N ASN A 268 11.31 -11.50 21.03
CA ASN A 268 10.56 -10.59 20.16
C ASN A 268 11.36 -9.35 19.72
N ARG A 269 12.60 -9.16 20.20
CA ARG A 269 13.45 -8.05 19.76
C ARG A 269 14.15 -8.40 18.44
N ALA A 270 14.28 -7.41 17.56
CA ALA A 270 14.98 -7.55 16.27
C ALA A 270 16.47 -7.96 16.43
N GLU A 271 17.04 -7.78 17.63
CA GLU A 271 18.43 -8.09 17.97
C GLU A 271 18.60 -9.55 18.49
N PHE A 272 17.51 -10.31 18.61
CA PHE A 272 17.61 -11.70 19.04
C PHE A 272 18.33 -12.53 17.97
N SER A 273 19.52 -13.00 18.31
CA SER A 273 20.34 -13.84 17.43
C SER A 273 20.60 -15.19 18.08
N VAL A 274 20.59 -16.22 17.28
CA VAL A 274 20.92 -17.59 17.64
C VAL A 274 22.32 -17.88 17.13
N ARG A 275 23.16 -18.49 17.93
CA ARG A 275 24.51 -18.96 17.56
C ARG A 275 24.37 -20.33 16.92
N SER A 276 24.47 -20.40 15.58
CA SER A 276 24.43 -21.68 14.89
C SER A 276 25.80 -22.35 14.99
N GLU A 277 25.84 -23.49 15.64
CA GLU A 277 27.02 -24.34 15.80
C GLU A 277 26.63 -25.82 15.64
N PRO A 278 27.59 -26.70 15.30
CA PRO A 278 27.33 -28.14 15.27
C PRO A 278 26.98 -28.68 16.67
N VAL A 279 25.79 -29.26 16.82
CA VAL A 279 25.28 -29.80 18.07
C VAL A 279 24.90 -31.28 17.89
N ASP A 280 25.39 -32.17 18.77
CA ASP A 280 24.92 -33.54 18.82
C ASP A 280 23.60 -33.64 19.61
N LEU A 281 22.53 -34.05 18.92
CA LEU A 281 21.20 -34.24 19.49
C LEU A 281 21.18 -35.32 20.58
N ALA A 282 21.98 -36.40 20.44
CA ALA A 282 22.02 -37.46 21.43
C ALA A 282 22.70 -36.99 22.74
N GLU A 283 23.75 -36.16 22.65
CA GLU A 283 24.36 -35.57 23.87
C GLU A 283 23.40 -34.56 24.51
N THR A 284 22.70 -33.75 23.73
CA THR A 284 21.67 -32.83 24.25
C THR A 284 20.54 -33.58 24.95
N ALA A 285 20.09 -34.71 24.42
CA ALA A 285 19.11 -35.58 25.08
C ALA A 285 19.62 -36.14 26.40
N ARG A 286 20.87 -36.66 26.43
CA ARG A 286 21.52 -37.16 27.66
C ARG A 286 21.67 -36.06 28.71
N GLU A 287 22.07 -34.87 28.31
CA GLU A 287 22.20 -33.71 29.24
C GLU A 287 20.84 -33.29 29.81
N ALA A 288 19.80 -33.23 29.00
CA ALA A 288 18.45 -32.92 29.46
C ALA A 288 17.97 -33.96 30.49
N VAL A 289 18.19 -35.25 30.20
CA VAL A 289 17.84 -36.32 31.13
C VAL A 289 18.61 -36.19 32.44
N ARG A 290 19.94 -35.95 32.42
CA ARG A 290 20.76 -35.72 33.63
C ARG A 290 20.20 -34.56 34.47
N ARG A 291 19.83 -33.46 33.85
CA ARG A 291 19.29 -32.26 34.54
C ARG A 291 17.97 -32.52 35.24
N HIS A 292 17.11 -33.32 34.64
CA HIS A 292 15.73 -33.53 35.11
C HIS A 292 15.54 -34.86 35.88
N GLU A 293 16.58 -35.69 36.03
CA GLU A 293 16.49 -37.02 36.69
C GLU A 293 15.98 -36.95 38.11
N ALA A 294 16.43 -35.94 38.89
CA ALA A 294 15.96 -35.76 40.27
C ALA A 294 14.49 -35.40 40.36
N ALA A 295 14.02 -34.52 39.41
CA ALA A 295 12.63 -34.16 39.33
C ALA A 295 11.76 -35.35 38.88
N ALA A 296 12.18 -36.13 37.89
CA ALA A 296 11.50 -37.33 37.44
C ALA A 296 11.30 -38.34 38.56
N ARG A 297 12.35 -38.59 39.39
CA ARG A 297 12.24 -39.42 40.59
C ARG A 297 11.25 -38.88 41.61
N GLY A 298 11.19 -37.53 41.79
CA GLY A 298 10.23 -36.89 42.68
C GLY A 298 8.76 -37.09 42.24
N PHE A 299 8.52 -37.17 40.91
CA PHE A 299 7.21 -37.50 40.33
C PHE A 299 6.93 -39.02 40.24
N GLY A 300 7.90 -39.87 40.61
CA GLY A 300 7.76 -41.33 40.46
C GLY A 300 7.75 -41.80 39.00
N LEU A 301 8.49 -41.11 38.14
CA LEU A 301 8.54 -41.37 36.69
C LEU A 301 9.88 -41.90 36.27
N GLU A 302 9.92 -42.69 35.21
CA GLU A 302 11.10 -43.10 34.53
C GLU A 302 11.44 -42.10 33.41
N LEU A 303 12.68 -41.54 33.43
CA LEU A 303 13.17 -40.62 32.40
C LEU A 303 14.36 -41.27 31.69
N ARG A 304 14.27 -41.39 30.36
CA ARG A 304 15.26 -42.10 29.54
C ARG A 304 15.75 -41.22 28.37
N ALA A 305 17.04 -41.38 28.02
CA ALA A 305 17.60 -40.87 26.77
C ALA A 305 17.75 -42.03 25.77
N ALA A 306 17.45 -41.82 24.52
CA ALA A 306 17.58 -42.79 23.45
C ALA A 306 18.14 -42.12 22.16
N GLY A 307 18.56 -42.96 21.21
CA GLY A 307 19.08 -42.47 19.91
C GLY A 307 20.60 -42.55 19.81
N THR A 308 21.08 -42.30 18.62
CA THR A 308 22.51 -42.31 18.27
C THR A 308 22.98 -40.91 17.93
N GLU A 309 24.27 -40.70 17.92
CA GLU A 309 24.95 -39.48 17.57
C GLU A 309 24.37 -38.89 16.25
N THR A 310 23.89 -37.66 16.30
CA THR A 310 23.22 -37.01 15.18
C THR A 310 23.45 -35.50 15.26
N TRP A 311 24.13 -34.99 14.25
CA TRP A 311 24.55 -33.61 14.22
C TRP A 311 23.55 -32.71 13.48
N VAL A 312 23.27 -31.54 14.07
CA VAL A 312 22.46 -30.48 13.50
C VAL A 312 23.12 -29.12 13.67
N ASP A 313 22.75 -28.15 12.87
CA ASP A 313 23.12 -26.74 13.08
C ASP A 313 22.11 -26.08 14.02
N ALA A 314 22.52 -25.80 15.26
CA ALA A 314 21.66 -25.20 16.28
C ALA A 314 22.49 -24.39 17.31
N ASP A 315 21.79 -23.65 18.17
CA ASP A 315 22.37 -23.05 19.37
C ASP A 315 22.19 -24.04 20.53
N GLN A 316 23.29 -24.53 21.06
CA GLN A 316 23.26 -25.58 22.09
C GLN A 316 22.49 -25.18 23.35
N ASP A 317 22.68 -23.95 23.84
CA ASP A 317 21.98 -23.47 25.04
C ASP A 317 20.48 -23.34 24.79
N ARG A 318 20.10 -22.83 23.61
CA ARG A 318 18.69 -22.69 23.23
C ARG A 318 18.01 -24.01 22.93
N LEU A 319 18.72 -24.95 22.31
CA LEU A 319 18.21 -26.30 22.09
C LEU A 319 17.99 -27.02 23.42
N LEU A 320 18.94 -26.91 24.36
CA LEU A 320 18.80 -27.47 25.69
C LEU A 320 17.64 -26.83 26.46
N GLN A 321 17.39 -25.52 26.29
CA GLN A 321 16.22 -24.83 26.85
C GLN A 321 14.91 -25.39 26.25
N VAL A 322 14.86 -25.63 24.93
CA VAL A 322 13.70 -26.26 24.24
C VAL A 322 13.42 -27.64 24.84
N VAL A 323 14.44 -28.49 24.91
CA VAL A 323 14.28 -29.86 25.42
C VAL A 323 13.89 -29.85 26.91
N SER A 324 14.47 -28.98 27.72
CA SER A 324 14.13 -28.83 29.14
C SER A 324 12.65 -28.44 29.31
N ASN A 325 12.15 -27.49 28.53
CA ASN A 325 10.73 -27.11 28.58
C ASN A 325 9.79 -28.26 28.20
N LEU A 326 10.15 -29.05 27.16
CA LEU A 326 9.38 -30.22 26.75
C LEU A 326 9.42 -31.34 27.82
N VAL A 327 10.58 -31.61 28.40
CA VAL A 327 10.74 -32.59 29.47
C VAL A 327 9.96 -32.18 30.73
N GLU A 328 10.06 -30.91 31.14
CA GLU A 328 9.28 -30.41 32.28
C GLU A 328 7.76 -30.53 32.04
N ASN A 329 7.30 -30.28 30.80
CA ASN A 329 5.89 -30.46 30.44
C ASN A 329 5.50 -31.94 30.51
N ALA A 330 6.31 -32.84 29.95
CA ALA A 330 6.07 -34.29 29.99
C ALA A 330 6.04 -34.85 31.41
N LEU A 331 6.99 -34.43 32.28
CA LEU A 331 7.04 -34.86 33.68
C LEU A 331 5.79 -34.46 34.49
N ARG A 332 5.20 -33.29 34.17
CA ARG A 332 3.98 -32.83 34.85
C ARG A 332 2.70 -33.55 34.39
N GLU A 333 2.64 -33.85 33.12
CA GLU A 333 1.44 -34.45 32.52
C GLU A 333 1.41 -35.96 32.64
N THR A 334 2.54 -36.60 32.91
CA THR A 334 2.63 -38.06 33.06
C THR A 334 2.27 -38.50 34.47
N PRO A 335 1.34 -39.44 34.67
CA PRO A 335 1.03 -40.03 35.96
C PRO A 335 2.24 -40.83 36.55
N ALA A 336 2.28 -40.93 37.86
CA ALA A 336 3.30 -41.75 38.55
C ALA A 336 3.33 -43.20 38.01
N GLY A 337 4.52 -43.73 37.81
CA GLY A 337 4.76 -45.01 37.14
C GLY A 337 4.87 -44.96 35.63
N GLY A 338 4.62 -43.78 35.01
CA GLY A 338 4.82 -43.59 33.60
C GLY A 338 6.27 -43.37 33.16
N THR A 339 6.47 -43.20 31.87
CA THR A 339 7.80 -43.03 31.27
C THR A 339 7.84 -41.78 30.39
N VAL A 340 8.95 -41.04 30.46
CA VAL A 340 9.28 -39.95 29.55
C VAL A 340 10.56 -40.32 28.82
N THR A 341 10.55 -40.27 27.50
CA THR A 341 11.68 -40.60 26.63
C THR A 341 12.11 -39.41 25.81
N VAL A 342 13.39 -39.05 25.89
CA VAL A 342 14.02 -38.06 25.01
C VAL A 342 14.86 -38.80 23.97
N SER A 343 14.49 -38.72 22.70
CA SER A 343 15.20 -39.47 21.66
C SER A 343 15.75 -38.56 20.55
N ALA A 344 16.95 -38.90 20.09
CA ALA A 344 17.60 -38.26 18.96
C ALA A 344 17.45 -39.13 17.71
N GLU A 345 16.92 -38.49 16.63
CA GLU A 345 16.79 -39.06 15.29
C GLU A 345 17.45 -38.11 14.25
N PRO A 346 17.75 -38.58 13.02
CA PRO A 346 18.36 -37.71 12.02
C PRO A 346 17.57 -36.43 11.76
N GLY A 347 18.13 -35.28 12.18
CA GLY A 347 17.50 -33.95 12.05
C GLY A 347 16.32 -33.70 12.99
N ARG A 348 16.05 -34.59 13.97
CA ARG A 348 14.89 -34.44 14.87
C ARG A 348 15.27 -34.83 16.30
N LEU A 349 14.74 -34.09 17.27
CA LEU A 349 14.74 -34.46 18.65
C LEU A 349 13.28 -34.64 19.11
N LEU A 350 12.99 -35.78 19.72
CA LEU A 350 11.65 -36.12 20.19
C LEU A 350 11.61 -36.19 21.73
N VAL A 351 10.51 -35.71 22.29
CA VAL A 351 10.17 -35.92 23.70
C VAL A 351 8.81 -36.59 23.75
N ALA A 352 8.77 -37.84 24.17
CA ALA A 352 7.57 -38.68 24.26
C ALA A 352 7.23 -38.98 25.71
N ASP A 353 5.97 -38.87 26.09
CA ASP A 353 5.43 -39.21 27.39
C ASP A 353 4.32 -40.25 27.26
N THR A 354 4.02 -40.94 28.37
CA THR A 354 2.90 -41.89 28.52
C THR A 354 1.74 -41.28 29.31
N GLY A 355 1.54 -39.98 29.19
CA GLY A 355 0.44 -39.25 29.81
C GLY A 355 -0.91 -39.48 29.14
N PRO A 356 -1.95 -38.78 29.60
CA PRO A 356 -3.33 -38.90 29.04
C PRO A 356 -3.50 -38.33 27.63
N GLY A 357 -2.48 -37.63 27.13
CA GLY A 357 -2.53 -36.95 25.86
C GLY A 357 -3.31 -35.62 25.87
N ILE A 358 -3.27 -34.96 24.74
CA ILE A 358 -3.97 -33.70 24.46
C ILE A 358 -5.22 -34.03 23.63
N PRO A 359 -6.41 -33.48 23.95
CA PRO A 359 -7.61 -33.67 23.13
C PRO A 359 -7.37 -33.24 21.67
N PRO A 360 -7.95 -33.96 20.68
CA PRO A 360 -7.70 -33.66 19.26
C PRO A 360 -8.01 -32.22 18.85
N ASP A 361 -9.05 -31.63 19.45
CA ASP A 361 -9.45 -30.23 19.17
C ASP A 361 -8.45 -29.20 19.73
N ASP A 362 -7.61 -29.59 20.69
CA ASP A 362 -6.65 -28.73 21.37
C ASP A 362 -5.22 -28.86 20.77
N VAL A 363 -4.94 -29.95 20.05
CA VAL A 363 -3.63 -30.18 19.41
C VAL A 363 -3.18 -29.04 18.50
N PRO A 364 -4.04 -28.47 17.62
CA PRO A 364 -3.65 -27.36 16.76
C PRO A 364 -3.20 -26.09 17.54
N HIS A 365 -3.69 -25.95 18.77
CA HIS A 365 -3.46 -24.78 19.62
C HIS A 365 -2.41 -25.02 20.71
N ALA A 366 -1.76 -26.19 20.72
CA ALA A 366 -0.86 -26.61 21.80
C ALA A 366 0.31 -25.64 22.04
N PHE A 367 0.76 -24.92 21.00
CA PHE A 367 1.86 -23.94 21.10
C PHE A 367 1.38 -22.51 21.30
N GLU A 368 0.08 -22.26 21.42
CA GLU A 368 -0.44 -20.95 21.76
C GLU A 368 -0.22 -20.63 23.23
N ARG A 369 0.04 -19.35 23.53
CA ARG A 369 0.32 -18.88 24.88
C ARG A 369 -0.88 -19.09 25.79
N PHE A 370 -0.71 -19.76 26.92
CA PHE A 370 -1.73 -20.05 27.94
C PHE A 370 -2.90 -20.94 27.50
N TYR A 371 -3.00 -21.36 26.24
CA TYR A 371 -4.17 -22.07 25.72
C TYR A 371 -4.47 -23.38 26.47
N LEU A 372 -3.51 -24.30 26.55
CA LEU A 372 -3.70 -25.58 27.27
C LEU A 372 -3.85 -25.38 28.77
N TYR A 373 -3.25 -24.33 29.29
CA TYR A 373 -3.30 -24.00 30.70
C TYR A 373 -4.73 -23.63 31.17
N ASP A 374 -5.43 -22.81 30.42
CA ASP A 374 -6.79 -22.36 30.76
C ASP A 374 -7.83 -23.51 30.74
N LYS A 375 -7.53 -24.62 30.06
CA LYS A 375 -8.43 -25.78 29.91
C LYS A 375 -8.20 -26.89 30.89
N VAL A 376 -6.96 -27.08 31.35
CA VAL A 376 -6.61 -28.12 32.36
C VAL A 376 -6.93 -27.56 33.73
N GLY A 377 -7.98 -28.08 34.40
CA GLY A 377 -8.46 -27.58 35.68
C GLY A 377 -7.37 -27.52 36.79
N LYS A 378 -7.68 -26.78 37.85
CA LYS A 378 -6.80 -26.31 38.93
C LYS A 378 -6.14 -27.42 39.82
N ASP A 379 -6.36 -28.70 39.53
CA ASP A 379 -5.98 -29.81 40.39
C ASP A 379 -4.57 -30.39 40.14
N ARG A 380 -3.79 -29.81 39.20
CA ARG A 380 -2.43 -30.30 38.92
C ARG A 380 -1.37 -29.22 39.18
N PRO A 381 -0.11 -29.59 39.52
CA PRO A 381 0.96 -28.63 39.70
C PRO A 381 1.23 -27.89 38.39
N VAL A 382 0.84 -26.63 38.36
CA VAL A 382 0.61 -25.84 37.19
C VAL A 382 1.93 -25.29 36.65
N GLY A 383 2.16 -25.42 35.32
CA GLY A 383 3.24 -24.73 34.61
C GLY A 383 2.94 -23.22 34.41
N SER A 384 3.84 -22.54 33.74
CA SER A 384 3.67 -21.11 33.38
C SER A 384 2.66 -20.89 32.26
N GLY A 385 2.26 -21.94 31.51
CA GLY A 385 1.46 -21.82 30.28
C GLY A 385 2.22 -21.21 29.08
N LEU A 386 3.52 -20.89 29.26
CA LEU A 386 4.36 -20.25 28.25
C LEU A 386 5.43 -21.18 27.66
N GLY A 387 5.74 -22.30 28.32
CA GLY A 387 6.86 -23.19 27.96
C GLY A 387 6.76 -23.70 26.50
N LEU A 388 5.58 -24.17 26.06
CA LEU A 388 5.39 -24.65 24.67
C LEU A 388 5.46 -23.51 23.64
N ALA A 389 5.02 -22.31 23.97
CA ALA A 389 5.15 -21.13 23.10
C ALA A 389 6.63 -20.73 22.96
N ILE A 390 7.41 -20.82 24.05
CA ILE A 390 8.88 -20.62 24.03
C ILE A 390 9.56 -21.67 23.15
N VAL A 391 9.17 -22.94 23.26
CA VAL A 391 9.67 -24.03 22.41
C VAL A 391 9.47 -23.71 20.92
N LYS A 392 8.25 -23.32 20.52
CA LYS A 392 7.94 -22.95 19.12
C LYS A 392 8.77 -21.78 18.63
N GLN A 393 8.91 -20.75 19.44
CA GLN A 393 9.64 -19.54 19.08
C GLN A 393 11.15 -19.80 18.96
N LEU A 394 11.75 -20.58 19.89
CA LEU A 394 13.16 -20.96 19.82
C LEU A 394 13.46 -21.89 18.64
N ALA A 395 12.62 -22.91 18.41
CA ALA A 395 12.78 -23.82 17.27
C ALA A 395 12.73 -23.03 15.94
N THR A 396 11.76 -22.11 15.80
CA THR A 396 11.65 -21.24 14.62
C THR A 396 12.87 -20.32 14.47
N ALA A 397 13.37 -19.74 15.55
CA ALA A 397 14.56 -18.89 15.53
C ALA A 397 15.83 -19.65 15.10
N MET A 398 15.94 -20.95 15.43
CA MET A 398 17.00 -21.85 14.95
C MET A 398 16.77 -22.35 13.51
N GLY A 399 15.74 -21.85 12.81
CA GLY A 399 15.40 -22.26 11.44
C GLY A 399 14.78 -23.65 11.34
N GLY A 400 14.30 -24.19 12.47
CA GLY A 400 13.58 -25.44 12.60
C GLY A 400 12.07 -25.26 12.77
N ASP A 401 11.40 -26.35 13.10
CA ASP A 401 9.97 -26.38 13.40
C ASP A 401 9.67 -27.34 14.55
N VAL A 402 8.50 -27.23 15.17
CA VAL A 402 8.03 -28.13 16.22
C VAL A 402 6.65 -28.67 15.87
N GLN A 403 6.47 -29.96 16.06
CA GLN A 403 5.24 -30.69 15.80
C GLN A 403 4.82 -31.45 17.06
N VAL A 404 3.54 -31.79 17.18
CA VAL A 404 2.99 -32.56 18.28
C VAL A 404 2.06 -33.63 17.72
N GLU A 405 2.24 -34.84 18.17
CA GLU A 405 1.34 -35.98 17.99
C GLU A 405 0.85 -36.43 19.36
N SER A 406 -0.46 -36.50 19.54
CA SER A 406 -1.02 -36.83 20.84
C SER A 406 -2.26 -37.68 20.72
N GLY A 407 -2.45 -38.54 21.71
CA GLY A 407 -3.57 -39.45 21.80
C GLY A 407 -3.68 -40.07 23.20
N PRO A 408 -4.60 -41.00 23.42
CA PRO A 408 -4.84 -41.59 24.76
C PRO A 408 -3.66 -42.35 25.34
N ALA A 409 -2.63 -42.70 24.54
CA ALA A 409 -1.45 -43.41 24.94
C ALA A 409 -0.26 -42.49 25.32
N GLY A 410 -0.42 -41.19 25.16
CA GLY A 410 0.64 -40.21 25.46
C GLY A 410 0.75 -39.09 24.41
N THR A 411 1.76 -38.26 24.60
CA THR A 411 2.11 -37.14 23.69
C THR A 411 3.54 -37.26 23.24
N THR A 412 3.80 -36.97 21.98
CA THR A 412 5.14 -36.82 21.40
C THR A 412 5.32 -35.47 20.77
N PHE A 413 6.27 -34.70 21.26
CA PHE A 413 6.73 -33.47 20.67
C PHE A 413 7.98 -33.75 19.85
N ALA A 414 8.02 -33.31 18.58
CA ALA A 414 9.14 -33.45 17.67
C ALA A 414 9.69 -32.08 17.26
N VAL A 415 10.95 -31.83 17.58
CA VAL A 415 11.67 -30.63 17.18
C VAL A 415 12.52 -30.98 15.96
N ALA A 416 12.14 -30.47 14.80
CA ALA A 416 12.86 -30.65 13.55
C ALA A 416 13.89 -29.52 13.35
N LEU A 417 15.15 -29.88 13.09
CA LEU A 417 16.26 -28.96 12.86
C LEU A 417 16.95 -29.31 11.54
N ARG A 418 17.77 -28.41 11.03
CA ARG A 418 18.52 -28.70 9.80
C ARG A 418 19.63 -29.70 10.07
N PRO A 419 19.61 -30.88 9.41
CA PRO A 419 20.71 -31.83 9.52
C PRO A 419 21.99 -31.20 8.97
N GLN A 420 23.11 -31.43 9.64
CA GLN A 420 24.41 -31.07 9.10
C GLN A 420 24.81 -32.12 8.05
N PRO A 421 25.05 -31.72 6.79
CA PRO A 421 25.55 -32.66 5.79
C PRO A 421 27.02 -33.01 6.15
N GLY A 422 27.28 -34.21 6.66
CA GLY A 422 28.62 -34.70 6.87
C GLY A 422 29.00 -35.25 8.26
N GLY A 423 28.02 -35.59 9.09
CA GLY A 423 28.31 -36.13 10.46
C GLY A 423 29.01 -37.47 10.52
N VAL A 424 29.63 -37.99 9.46
CA VAL A 424 30.29 -39.30 9.46
C VAL A 424 31.82 -39.20 9.23
N ASP A 425 32.37 -38.00 8.86
CA ASP A 425 33.79 -37.93 8.40
C ASP A 425 34.80 -37.30 9.39
N HIS A 426 34.42 -36.93 10.61
CA HIS A 426 35.36 -36.31 11.55
C HIS A 426 36.21 -37.27 12.40
N LEU A 427 36.07 -38.59 12.19
CA LEU A 427 36.90 -39.58 12.92
C LEU A 427 38.23 -39.97 12.22
N GLU A 428 38.49 -39.54 10.99
CA GLU A 428 39.71 -39.92 10.24
C GLU A 428 40.83 -38.88 10.19
N VAL A 429 40.61 -37.62 10.59
CA VAL A 429 41.66 -36.58 10.50
C VAL A 429 42.55 -36.51 11.73
N GLY A 430 42.19 -37.14 12.84
CA GLY A 430 42.99 -37.14 14.09
C GLY A 430 44.11 -38.19 14.18
N ALA A 431 44.20 -39.15 13.25
CA ALA A 431 45.14 -40.31 13.36
C ALA A 431 46.43 -40.19 12.52
N VAL A 432 46.57 -39.14 11.71
CA VAL A 432 47.74 -39.03 10.78
C VAL A 432 48.81 -38.00 11.25
N GLN A 433 48.65 -37.34 12.38
CA GLN A 433 49.64 -36.39 12.86
C GLN A 433 50.44 -36.82 14.11
N ARG A 434 50.51 -38.10 14.45
CA ARG A 434 51.49 -38.66 15.36
C ARG A 434 52.12 -39.96 14.80
N ALA A 435 52.99 -39.81 13.87
CA ALA A 435 54.05 -40.78 13.56
C ALA A 435 55.28 -40.01 13.04
#